data_7390d0c81752cb5343f60f2e7b6eb6db
#
_entry.id   7390d0c81752cb5343f60f2e7b6eb6db
#
_cell.length_a   1.000
_cell.length_b   1.000
_cell.length_c   1.000
_cell.angle_alpha   90.00
_cell.angle_beta   90.00
_cell.angle_gamma   90.00
#
_symmetry.space_group_name_H-M   'P 1'
#
loop_
_entity.id
_entity.type
_entity.pdbx_description
1 polymer ?
#
loop_
_entity_poly.entity_id
_entity_poly.type
_entity_poly.pdbx_seq_one_letter_code
_entity_poly.pdbx_strand_id
1 'polypeptide(L)'
;MQESEFLHHTNCSYCLSKDNVAVYTDGHTYCFGCQKRTNATEEVPPMQAQPHTPDSFIQGTASPLSKRQIDLHTAKKFNYEVGTNNKKPVQIANYYDKDGTKVAQKLRYPDKTFQWIGDVKSAGLFGQNLWRDKGKMVIVTEGEIDCLTMSRLNSNKFPVVSVKTGAAGAKKDIQNSLEWLEGFDSVVFMFDSDDAGRNAALECAKVLSPNKAKIATLPLKDANEMLLANRAKELTDCMWGAKAYRPDGIVLGTDLWDEIKKEDVHVSVPYPFECMNIKTHGLRKGELVTITAGSGVGKSSFCRQVAYHLLNKDYKVGYIALEESVKRSSLGIMGVALEKPLHLSREGIEEDS
;
A
#
# COMPACT_ATOMS: atom_id res chain seq x y z
N MET A 1 -13.26 24.03 38.62
CA MET A 1 -13.81 23.12 37.59
C MET A 1 -12.85 21.94 37.56
N GLN A 2 -13.30 20.74 37.98
CA GLN A 2 -12.48 19.54 37.86
C GLN A 2 -12.32 19.27 36.38
N GLU A 3 -11.09 19.12 35.88
CA GLU A 3 -10.81 18.69 34.53
C GLU A 3 -11.31 17.26 34.36
N SER A 4 -12.11 17.03 33.33
CA SER A 4 -12.66 15.72 32.99
C SER A 4 -11.59 14.90 32.31
N GLU A 5 -11.21 13.76 32.89
CA GLU A 5 -10.19 12.87 32.36
C GLU A 5 -10.81 11.72 31.57
N PHE A 6 -10.13 11.31 30.50
CA PHE A 6 -10.51 10.15 29.68
C PHE A 6 -10.34 8.84 30.47
N LEU A 7 -11.35 7.97 30.43
CA LEU A 7 -11.34 6.65 31.08
C LEU A 7 -11.04 5.50 30.12
N HIS A 8 -11.91 5.30 29.12
CA HIS A 8 -11.79 4.21 28.16
C HIS A 8 -12.64 4.47 26.92
N HIS A 9 -12.44 3.65 25.88
CA HIS A 9 -13.30 3.61 24.71
C HIS A 9 -14.38 2.54 24.83
N THR A 10 -15.55 2.78 24.22
CA THR A 10 -16.66 1.82 24.14
C THR A 10 -17.42 1.95 22.81
N ASN A 11 -18.40 1.07 22.61
CA ASN A 11 -19.20 1.06 21.39
C ASN A 11 -20.22 2.19 21.39
N CYS A 12 -20.49 2.77 20.22
CA CYS A 12 -21.50 3.81 20.06
C CYS A 12 -22.89 3.19 19.87
N SER A 13 -23.85 3.53 20.72
CA SER A 13 -25.25 3.12 20.59
C SER A 13 -25.99 3.83 19.44
N TYR A 14 -25.47 4.94 18.92
CA TYR A 14 -26.10 5.72 17.86
C TYR A 14 -25.62 5.36 16.46
N CYS A 15 -24.34 5.18 16.24
CA CYS A 15 -23.78 4.83 14.92
C CYS A 15 -23.23 3.41 14.86
N LEU A 16 -23.33 2.64 15.94
CA LEU A 16 -22.88 1.25 16.07
C LEU A 16 -21.37 1.04 15.79
N SER A 17 -20.58 2.11 15.77
CA SER A 17 -19.14 1.99 15.65
C SER A 17 -18.55 1.35 16.91
N LYS A 18 -17.62 0.42 16.74
CA LYS A 18 -16.91 -0.22 17.84
C LYS A 18 -15.76 0.69 18.29
N ASP A 19 -15.61 0.82 19.61
CA ASP A 19 -14.49 1.53 20.27
C ASP A 19 -14.30 3.01 19.85
N ASN A 20 -15.34 3.67 19.35
CA ASN A 20 -15.30 5.06 18.90
C ASN A 20 -15.92 6.07 19.90
N VAL A 21 -16.42 5.60 21.04
CA VAL A 21 -16.96 6.45 22.09
C VAL A 21 -15.95 6.59 23.21
N ALA A 22 -15.42 7.79 23.42
CA ALA A 22 -14.62 8.12 24.59
C ALA A 22 -15.56 8.37 25.79
N VAL A 23 -15.30 7.72 26.91
CA VAL A 23 -15.98 7.89 28.20
C VAL A 23 -15.06 8.66 29.14
N TYR A 24 -15.61 9.64 29.85
CA TYR A 24 -14.86 10.55 30.73
C TYR A 24 -15.31 10.44 32.19
N THR A 25 -14.44 10.89 33.12
CA THR A 25 -14.65 10.78 34.57
C THR A 25 -15.88 11.51 35.09
N ASP A 26 -16.35 12.53 34.40
CA ASP A 26 -17.58 13.26 34.71
C ASP A 26 -18.84 12.60 34.13
N GLY A 27 -18.70 11.43 33.50
CA GLY A 27 -19.79 10.61 32.93
C GLY A 27 -20.26 11.08 31.57
N HIS A 28 -19.70 12.14 30.97
CA HIS A 28 -20.02 12.45 29.59
C HIS A 28 -19.32 11.49 28.62
N THR A 29 -19.91 11.32 27.42
CA THR A 29 -19.33 10.51 26.37
C THR A 29 -19.28 11.29 25.06
N TYR A 30 -18.27 10.99 24.21
CA TYR A 30 -18.16 11.56 22.87
C TYR A 30 -17.82 10.49 21.84
N CYS A 31 -18.64 10.39 20.81
CA CYS A 31 -18.40 9.47 19.71
C CYS A 31 -17.64 10.14 18.57
N PHE A 32 -16.44 9.68 18.25
CA PHE A 32 -15.65 10.19 17.13
C PHE A 32 -16.22 9.77 15.76
N GLY A 33 -17.04 8.71 15.71
CA GLY A 33 -17.65 8.22 14.47
C GLY A 33 -18.85 9.06 14.01
N CYS A 34 -19.78 9.43 14.91
CA CYS A 34 -20.95 10.23 14.58
C CYS A 34 -20.98 11.63 15.24
N GLN A 35 -19.91 11.99 15.95
CA GLN A 35 -19.69 13.28 16.62
C GLN A 35 -20.76 13.62 17.68
N LYS A 36 -21.48 12.62 18.16
CA LYS A 36 -22.51 12.83 19.19
C LYS A 36 -21.90 12.85 20.58
N ARG A 37 -22.27 13.86 21.36
CA ARG A 37 -21.93 13.99 22.79
C ARG A 37 -23.18 13.66 23.60
N THR A 38 -23.04 12.90 24.70
CA THR A 38 -24.09 12.64 25.69
C THR A 38 -23.59 13.03 27.06
N ASN A 39 -24.48 13.59 27.89
CA ASN A 39 -24.17 13.94 29.26
C ASN A 39 -24.58 12.83 30.23
N ALA A 40 -23.99 12.76 31.40
CA ALA A 40 -24.19 11.71 32.42
C ALA A 40 -25.64 11.43 32.85
N THR A 41 -26.56 12.34 32.56
CA THR A 41 -27.99 12.28 32.98
C THR A 41 -28.94 11.79 31.89
N GLU A 42 -28.48 11.53 30.68
CA GLU A 42 -29.33 10.98 29.61
C GLU A 42 -29.27 9.44 29.67
N GLU A 43 -30.32 8.79 30.17
CA GLU A 43 -30.52 7.35 29.97
C GLU A 43 -30.66 7.08 28.46
N VAL A 44 -29.66 6.43 27.88
CA VAL A 44 -29.70 5.97 26.47
C VAL A 44 -30.62 4.75 26.46
N PRO A 45 -31.78 4.80 25.80
CA PRO A 45 -32.62 3.61 25.67
C PRO A 45 -31.82 2.52 24.96
N PRO A 46 -31.91 1.25 25.37
CA PRO A 46 -31.30 0.15 24.65
C PRO A 46 -31.95 0.09 23.26
N MET A 47 -31.23 0.63 22.27
CA MET A 47 -31.65 0.49 20.88
C MET A 47 -31.45 -0.99 20.50
N GLN A 48 -32.54 -1.74 20.52
CA GLN A 48 -32.62 -2.98 19.78
C GLN A 48 -32.24 -2.65 18.33
N ALA A 49 -31.24 -3.34 17.80
CA ALA A 49 -30.94 -3.32 16.37
C ALA A 49 -32.21 -3.78 15.66
N GLN A 50 -33.00 -2.85 15.17
CA GLN A 50 -34.14 -3.20 14.32
C GLN A 50 -33.55 -3.81 13.06
N PRO A 51 -33.91 -5.04 12.68
CA PRO A 51 -33.61 -5.56 11.37
C PRO A 51 -34.21 -4.57 10.37
N HIS A 52 -33.37 -3.94 9.55
CA HIS A 52 -33.84 -3.08 8.48
C HIS A 52 -34.67 -3.93 7.54
N THR A 53 -36.00 -3.72 7.59
CA THR A 53 -36.93 -4.37 6.69
C THR A 53 -36.69 -3.92 5.26
N PRO A 54 -37.00 -4.74 4.24
CA PRO A 54 -36.86 -4.37 2.82
C PRO A 54 -37.53 -3.05 2.43
N ASP A 55 -38.50 -2.57 3.21
CA ASP A 55 -39.23 -1.32 2.98
C ASP A 55 -38.43 -0.04 3.23
N SER A 56 -37.21 -0.13 3.79
CA SER A 56 -36.34 1.04 4.05
C SER A 56 -35.45 1.44 2.87
N PHE A 57 -35.38 0.64 1.82
CA PHE A 57 -34.52 0.93 0.67
C PHE A 57 -35.08 2.06 -0.19
N ILE A 58 -34.16 2.96 -0.63
CA ILE A 58 -34.52 4.05 -1.53
C ILE A 58 -34.75 3.50 -2.92
N GLN A 59 -35.83 3.91 -3.53
CA GLN A 59 -36.15 3.59 -4.92
C GLN A 59 -35.44 4.58 -5.83
N GLY A 60 -34.74 4.07 -6.83
CA GLY A 60 -34.07 4.83 -7.87
C GLY A 60 -34.43 4.32 -9.25
N THR A 61 -33.85 4.92 -10.25
CA THR A 61 -33.95 4.49 -11.64
C THR A 61 -32.55 4.40 -12.24
N ALA A 62 -32.24 3.26 -12.87
CA ALA A 62 -30.99 3.11 -13.60
C ALA A 62 -30.91 4.15 -14.70
N SER A 63 -29.92 5.02 -14.66
CA SER A 63 -29.74 6.13 -15.56
C SER A 63 -28.28 6.22 -16.01
N PRO A 64 -28.01 6.73 -17.24
CA PRO A 64 -26.63 6.92 -17.67
C PRO A 64 -25.97 8.02 -16.83
N LEU A 65 -24.72 7.81 -16.47
CA LEU A 65 -23.90 8.80 -15.76
C LEU A 65 -23.03 9.57 -16.80
N SER A 66 -23.63 10.49 -17.53
CA SER A 66 -22.97 11.18 -18.66
C SER A 66 -21.67 11.87 -18.28
N LYS A 67 -21.60 12.50 -17.07
CA LYS A 67 -20.38 13.14 -16.54
C LYS A 67 -19.25 12.14 -16.24
N ARG A 68 -19.57 10.85 -16.14
CA ARG A 68 -18.64 9.75 -15.89
C ARG A 68 -18.45 8.85 -17.11
N GLN A 69 -19.10 9.19 -18.21
CA GLN A 69 -19.14 8.37 -19.42
C GLN A 69 -19.59 6.92 -19.15
N ILE A 70 -20.50 6.68 -18.21
CA ILE A 70 -21.11 5.38 -17.96
C ILE A 70 -22.46 5.32 -18.67
N ASP A 71 -22.64 4.33 -19.53
CA ASP A 71 -23.87 4.15 -20.30
C ASP A 71 -25.01 3.50 -19.49
N LEU A 72 -26.22 3.58 -20.02
CA LEU A 72 -27.41 3.00 -19.40
C LEU A 72 -27.33 1.48 -19.27
N HIS A 73 -26.68 0.80 -20.24
CA HIS A 73 -26.56 -0.66 -20.23
C HIS A 73 -25.75 -1.12 -19.03
N THR A 74 -24.61 -0.47 -18.78
CA THR A 74 -23.75 -0.75 -17.62
C THR A 74 -24.48 -0.44 -16.30
N ALA A 75 -25.15 0.74 -16.22
CA ALA A 75 -25.89 1.11 -15.03
C ALA A 75 -27.02 0.08 -14.72
N LYS A 76 -27.77 -0.36 -15.73
CA LYS A 76 -28.81 -1.41 -15.58
C LYS A 76 -28.21 -2.73 -15.13
N LYS A 77 -27.11 -3.17 -15.74
CA LYS A 77 -26.47 -4.45 -15.39
C LYS A 77 -26.10 -4.50 -13.91
N PHE A 78 -25.50 -3.42 -13.38
CA PHE A 78 -25.05 -3.35 -11.99
C PHE A 78 -26.13 -2.88 -11.02
N ASN A 79 -27.36 -2.66 -11.52
CA ASN A 79 -28.43 -2.07 -10.73
C ASN A 79 -27.97 -0.81 -9.98
N TYR A 80 -27.18 0.03 -10.69
CA TYR A 80 -26.70 1.31 -10.21
C TYR A 80 -27.70 2.40 -10.61
N GLU A 81 -28.27 3.06 -9.63
CA GLU A 81 -29.45 3.89 -9.81
C GLU A 81 -29.19 5.35 -9.44
N VAL A 82 -30.06 6.21 -9.91
CA VAL A 82 -30.15 7.62 -9.49
C VAL A 82 -31.52 7.82 -8.87
N GLY A 83 -31.54 8.45 -7.71
CA GLY A 83 -32.79 8.67 -6.96
C GLY A 83 -32.70 9.95 -6.12
N THR A 84 -33.58 10.04 -5.15
CA THR A 84 -33.65 11.16 -4.21
C THR A 84 -33.78 10.63 -2.78
N ASN A 85 -32.95 11.14 -1.89
CA ASN A 85 -33.06 10.91 -0.46
C ASN A 85 -33.21 12.26 0.26
N ASN A 86 -34.28 12.44 1.02
CA ASN A 86 -34.61 13.69 1.72
C ASN A 86 -34.50 14.93 0.81
N LYS A 87 -35.11 14.85 -0.38
CA LYS A 87 -35.08 15.89 -1.43
C LYS A 87 -33.70 16.19 -2.03
N LYS A 88 -32.65 15.45 -1.67
CA LYS A 88 -31.32 15.56 -2.26
C LYS A 88 -31.12 14.47 -3.32
N PRO A 89 -30.57 14.80 -4.50
CA PRO A 89 -30.23 13.78 -5.49
C PRO A 89 -29.14 12.87 -4.98
N VAL A 90 -29.26 11.58 -5.23
CA VAL A 90 -28.28 10.56 -4.81
C VAL A 90 -28.04 9.56 -5.93
N GLN A 91 -26.82 9.04 -5.99
CA GLN A 91 -26.51 7.83 -6.74
C GLN A 91 -26.57 6.65 -5.76
N ILE A 92 -27.14 5.55 -6.18
CA ILE A 92 -27.47 4.40 -5.35
C ILE A 92 -26.75 3.19 -5.91
N ALA A 93 -25.78 2.66 -5.15
CA ALA A 93 -25.17 1.38 -5.42
C ALA A 93 -25.89 0.31 -4.59
N ASN A 94 -26.51 -0.66 -5.25
CA ASN A 94 -27.21 -1.75 -4.60
C ASN A 94 -26.24 -2.91 -4.33
N TYR A 95 -26.27 -3.43 -3.10
CA TYR A 95 -25.41 -4.51 -2.65
C TYR A 95 -26.22 -5.75 -2.30
N TYR A 96 -25.65 -6.90 -2.60
CA TYR A 96 -26.30 -8.20 -2.48
C TYR A 96 -25.46 -9.13 -1.62
N ASP A 97 -26.10 -10.07 -0.95
CA ASP A 97 -25.44 -11.17 -0.26
C ASP A 97 -25.04 -12.29 -1.25
N LYS A 98 -24.49 -13.38 -0.71
CA LYS A 98 -24.09 -14.56 -1.48
C LYS A 98 -25.25 -15.28 -2.16
N ASP A 99 -26.47 -15.10 -1.66
CA ASP A 99 -27.69 -15.73 -2.17
C ASP A 99 -28.39 -14.84 -3.23
N GLY A 100 -27.79 -13.68 -3.55
CA GLY A 100 -28.31 -12.73 -4.52
C GLY A 100 -29.47 -11.86 -3.98
N THR A 101 -29.68 -11.84 -2.66
CA THR A 101 -30.68 -10.98 -2.03
C THR A 101 -30.07 -9.58 -1.81
N LYS A 102 -30.84 -8.54 -2.13
CA LYS A 102 -30.42 -7.16 -1.86
C LYS A 102 -30.45 -6.90 -0.36
N VAL A 103 -29.32 -6.62 0.24
CA VAL A 103 -29.14 -6.46 1.69
C VAL A 103 -28.73 -5.06 2.10
N ALA A 104 -28.10 -4.29 1.20
CA ALA A 104 -27.66 -2.95 1.51
C ALA A 104 -27.68 -2.03 0.28
N GLN A 105 -27.68 -0.73 0.55
CA GLN A 105 -27.48 0.33 -0.43
C GLN A 105 -26.41 1.30 0.06
N LYS A 106 -25.53 1.72 -0.84
CA LYS A 106 -24.58 2.83 -0.60
C LYS A 106 -25.03 4.01 -1.42
N LEU A 107 -25.38 5.09 -0.72
CA LEU A 107 -25.80 6.34 -1.31
C LEU A 107 -24.60 7.26 -1.46
N ARG A 108 -24.39 7.80 -2.65
CA ARG A 108 -23.39 8.83 -2.92
C ARG A 108 -24.06 10.15 -3.20
N TYR A 109 -23.77 11.14 -2.39
CA TYR A 109 -24.26 12.50 -2.55
C TYR A 109 -23.38 13.35 -3.47
N PRO A 110 -23.87 14.49 -4.03
CA PRO A 110 -23.09 15.36 -4.89
C PRO A 110 -21.83 15.95 -4.26
N ASP A 111 -21.84 16.15 -2.93
CA ASP A 111 -20.72 16.61 -2.12
C ASP A 111 -19.67 15.54 -1.83
N LYS A 112 -19.82 14.35 -2.46
CA LYS A 112 -18.98 13.15 -2.26
C LYS A 112 -19.09 12.52 -0.86
N THR A 113 -20.09 12.86 -0.07
CA THR A 113 -20.41 12.12 1.15
C THR A 113 -21.14 10.82 0.82
N PHE A 114 -21.02 9.84 1.73
CA PHE A 114 -21.62 8.52 1.57
C PHE A 114 -22.51 8.19 2.77
N GLN A 115 -23.59 7.47 2.50
CA GLN A 115 -24.47 6.92 3.54
C GLN A 115 -24.81 5.48 3.19
N TRP A 116 -24.82 4.61 4.19
CA TRP A 116 -25.27 3.23 4.05
C TRP A 116 -26.68 3.04 4.58
N ILE A 117 -27.44 2.17 3.91
CA ILE A 117 -28.75 1.70 4.34
C ILE A 117 -28.71 0.17 4.28
N GLY A 118 -29.27 -0.51 5.28
CA GLY A 118 -29.34 -1.97 5.34
C GLY A 118 -28.16 -2.64 6.01
N ASP A 119 -28.01 -3.95 5.78
CA ASP A 119 -26.95 -4.77 6.39
C ASP A 119 -25.69 -4.84 5.53
N VAL A 120 -24.77 -3.94 5.81
CA VAL A 120 -23.46 -3.87 5.12
C VAL A 120 -22.57 -5.07 5.42
N LYS A 121 -22.82 -5.77 6.56
CA LYS A 121 -21.96 -6.89 6.97
C LYS A 121 -22.18 -8.12 6.11
N SER A 122 -23.43 -8.42 5.77
CA SER A 122 -23.79 -9.55 4.90
C SER A 122 -23.55 -9.27 3.42
N ALA A 123 -23.37 -7.98 3.04
CA ALA A 123 -23.12 -7.60 1.66
C ALA A 123 -21.78 -8.12 1.16
N GLY A 124 -21.75 -8.70 -0.05
CA GLY A 124 -20.56 -9.03 -0.81
C GLY A 124 -19.89 -7.81 -1.43
N LEU A 125 -18.93 -8.01 -2.32
CA LEU A 125 -18.34 -6.94 -3.13
C LEU A 125 -19.40 -6.36 -4.08
N PHE A 126 -19.27 -5.07 -4.44
CA PHE A 126 -20.18 -4.47 -5.42
C PHE A 126 -20.10 -5.19 -6.76
N GLY A 127 -21.24 -5.65 -7.25
CA GLY A 127 -21.34 -6.38 -8.51
C GLY A 127 -20.97 -7.86 -8.43
N GLN A 128 -20.57 -8.40 -7.27
CA GLN A 128 -20.20 -9.81 -7.11
C GLN A 128 -21.31 -10.78 -7.54
N ASN A 129 -22.54 -10.46 -7.21
CA ASN A 129 -23.75 -11.25 -7.56
C ASN A 129 -24.00 -11.41 -9.06
N LEU A 130 -23.33 -10.64 -9.91
CA LEU A 130 -23.50 -10.68 -11.37
C LEU A 130 -22.66 -11.76 -12.04
N TRP A 131 -21.73 -12.36 -11.33
CA TRP A 131 -20.71 -13.23 -11.88
C TRP A 131 -20.70 -14.60 -11.21
N ARG A 132 -20.24 -15.58 -11.97
CA ARG A 132 -20.01 -16.93 -11.43
C ARG A 132 -18.87 -16.89 -10.40
N ASP A 133 -18.80 -17.90 -9.58
CA ASP A 133 -17.81 -18.11 -8.52
C ASP A 133 -16.42 -18.61 -9.02
N LYS A 134 -16.23 -18.66 -10.33
CA LYS A 134 -15.00 -19.13 -10.97
C LYS A 134 -14.76 -18.52 -12.33
N GLY A 135 -13.50 -18.45 -12.74
CA GLY A 135 -13.10 -17.94 -14.05
C GLY A 135 -11.60 -17.68 -14.17
N LYS A 136 -11.19 -17.23 -15.35
CA LYS A 136 -9.76 -16.92 -15.61
C LYS A 136 -9.28 -15.67 -14.86
N MET A 137 -10.13 -14.66 -14.77
CA MET A 137 -9.72 -13.37 -14.18
C MET A 137 -10.93 -12.62 -13.65
N VAL A 138 -10.74 -11.96 -12.50
CA VAL A 138 -11.63 -10.93 -11.96
C VAL A 138 -10.85 -9.65 -11.69
N ILE A 139 -11.46 -8.50 -11.98
CA ILE A 139 -10.91 -7.18 -11.69
C ILE A 139 -11.58 -6.67 -10.41
N VAL A 140 -10.77 -6.19 -9.48
CA VAL A 140 -11.23 -5.57 -8.23
C VAL A 140 -10.79 -4.12 -8.23
N THR A 141 -11.75 -3.20 -8.19
CA THR A 141 -11.52 -1.75 -8.11
C THR A 141 -11.77 -1.22 -6.71
N GLU A 142 -11.31 -0.01 -6.42
CA GLU A 142 -11.54 0.63 -5.13
C GLU A 142 -12.97 1.19 -5.00
N GLY A 143 -13.51 1.75 -6.08
CA GLY A 143 -14.82 2.40 -6.10
C GLY A 143 -15.80 1.81 -7.10
N GLU A 144 -17.10 2.03 -6.84
CA GLU A 144 -18.18 1.55 -7.71
C GLU A 144 -18.10 2.17 -9.11
N ILE A 145 -17.71 3.45 -9.22
CA ILE A 145 -17.59 4.14 -10.51
C ILE A 145 -16.48 3.53 -11.37
N ASP A 146 -15.37 3.13 -10.76
CA ASP A 146 -14.27 2.46 -11.45
C ASP A 146 -14.65 1.05 -11.86
N CYS A 147 -15.43 0.35 -11.04
CA CYS A 147 -16.03 -0.92 -11.39
C CYS A 147 -16.92 -0.79 -12.64
N LEU A 148 -17.82 0.18 -12.66
CA LEU A 148 -18.68 0.46 -13.82
C LEU A 148 -17.86 0.85 -15.05
N THR A 149 -16.80 1.63 -14.88
CA THR A 149 -15.87 2.03 -15.94
C THR A 149 -15.20 0.82 -16.59
N MET A 150 -14.60 -0.02 -15.79
CA MET A 150 -13.92 -1.23 -16.28
C MET A 150 -14.88 -2.22 -16.90
N SER A 151 -16.08 -2.40 -16.33
CA SER A 151 -17.10 -3.28 -16.91
C SER A 151 -17.57 -2.78 -18.27
N ARG A 152 -17.82 -1.46 -18.41
CA ARG A 152 -18.18 -0.85 -19.69
C ARG A 152 -17.11 -1.09 -20.75
N LEU A 153 -15.84 -0.84 -20.43
CA LEU A 153 -14.72 -1.05 -21.36
C LEU A 153 -14.61 -2.51 -21.82
N ASN A 154 -14.92 -3.43 -20.93
CA ASN A 154 -14.96 -4.86 -21.22
C ASN A 154 -16.31 -5.32 -21.81
N SER A 155 -17.11 -4.39 -22.36
CA SER A 155 -18.43 -4.65 -22.93
C SER A 155 -19.38 -5.38 -21.97
N ASN A 156 -19.21 -5.19 -20.67
CA ASN A 156 -19.96 -5.84 -19.60
C ASN A 156 -19.90 -7.40 -19.62
N LYS A 157 -18.82 -7.99 -20.14
CA LYS A 157 -18.71 -9.44 -20.35
C LYS A 157 -17.80 -10.15 -19.36
N PHE A 158 -16.90 -9.44 -18.70
CA PHE A 158 -15.89 -10.00 -17.81
C PHE A 158 -16.12 -9.57 -16.36
N PRO A 159 -15.75 -10.42 -15.37
CA PRO A 159 -15.93 -10.11 -13.96
C PRO A 159 -15.17 -8.85 -13.53
N VAL A 160 -15.94 -7.89 -13.06
CA VAL A 160 -15.43 -6.67 -12.40
C VAL A 160 -16.26 -6.44 -11.15
N VAL A 161 -15.61 -6.15 -10.04
CA VAL A 161 -16.22 -5.86 -8.74
C VAL A 161 -15.50 -4.70 -8.07
N SER A 162 -16.10 -4.08 -7.05
CA SER A 162 -15.37 -3.14 -6.19
C SER A 162 -15.51 -3.49 -4.72
N VAL A 163 -14.54 -3.05 -3.92
CA VAL A 163 -14.64 -3.09 -2.46
C VAL A 163 -15.72 -2.13 -1.97
N LYS A 164 -16.27 -2.39 -0.77
CA LYS A 164 -17.38 -1.62 -0.19
C LYS A 164 -16.94 -0.31 0.43
N THR A 165 -15.79 -0.36 1.09
CA THR A 165 -15.37 0.65 2.06
C THR A 165 -14.16 1.47 1.60
N GLY A 166 -13.78 1.35 0.32
CA GLY A 166 -12.59 2.01 -0.23
C GLY A 166 -11.29 1.43 0.36
N ALA A 167 -10.17 2.12 0.15
CA ALA A 167 -8.83 1.67 0.55
C ALA A 167 -8.75 1.23 2.02
N ALA A 168 -9.32 1.99 2.95
CA ALA A 168 -9.19 1.74 4.39
C ALA A 168 -9.78 0.41 4.86
N GLY A 169 -10.84 -0.08 4.21
CA GLY A 169 -11.50 -1.33 4.57
C GLY A 169 -11.31 -2.45 3.56
N ALA A 170 -10.61 -2.20 2.46
CA ALA A 170 -10.46 -3.11 1.33
C ALA A 170 -10.00 -4.51 1.74
N LYS A 171 -8.96 -4.62 2.57
CA LYS A 171 -8.43 -5.90 3.05
C LYS A 171 -9.50 -6.77 3.69
N LYS A 172 -10.36 -6.17 4.53
CA LYS A 172 -11.45 -6.90 5.20
C LYS A 172 -12.52 -7.32 4.21
N ASP A 173 -12.85 -6.47 3.23
CA ASP A 173 -13.81 -6.81 2.19
C ASP A 173 -13.32 -7.99 1.34
N ILE A 174 -12.02 -8.01 0.99
CA ILE A 174 -11.37 -9.12 0.29
C ILE A 174 -11.39 -10.40 1.13
N GLN A 175 -11.06 -10.32 2.42
CA GLN A 175 -11.12 -11.47 3.34
C GLN A 175 -12.53 -12.08 3.41
N ASN A 176 -13.57 -11.24 3.47
CA ASN A 176 -14.96 -11.68 3.53
C ASN A 176 -15.43 -12.34 2.22
N SER A 177 -14.79 -12.03 1.08
CA SER A 177 -15.11 -12.60 -0.24
C SER A 177 -14.01 -13.54 -0.75
N LEU A 178 -13.13 -14.01 0.14
CA LEU A 178 -11.93 -14.77 -0.23
C LEU A 178 -12.29 -16.05 -1.01
N GLU A 179 -13.25 -16.83 -0.53
CA GLU A 179 -13.67 -18.07 -1.16
C GLU A 179 -14.10 -17.84 -2.63
N TRP A 180 -14.87 -16.79 -2.88
CA TRP A 180 -15.29 -16.42 -4.22
C TRP A 180 -14.13 -15.97 -5.10
N LEU A 181 -13.22 -15.16 -4.56
CA LEU A 181 -12.03 -14.65 -5.28
C LEU A 181 -11.05 -15.78 -5.63
N GLU A 182 -10.91 -16.76 -4.74
CA GLU A 182 -10.07 -17.95 -4.97
C GLU A 182 -10.57 -18.84 -6.11
N GLY A 183 -11.81 -18.72 -6.53
CA GLY A 183 -12.36 -19.40 -7.71
C GLY A 183 -11.79 -18.92 -9.05
N PHE A 184 -11.09 -17.79 -9.08
CA PHE A 184 -10.46 -17.25 -10.28
C PHE A 184 -8.98 -17.62 -10.39
N ASP A 185 -8.48 -17.80 -11.62
CA ASP A 185 -7.05 -18.06 -11.85
C ASP A 185 -6.19 -16.83 -11.51
N SER A 186 -6.74 -15.62 -11.70
CA SER A 186 -6.07 -14.38 -11.31
C SER A 186 -7.06 -13.30 -10.85
N VAL A 187 -6.65 -12.52 -9.85
CA VAL A 187 -7.37 -11.37 -9.30
C VAL A 187 -6.54 -10.13 -9.56
N VAL A 188 -7.05 -9.19 -10.35
CA VAL A 188 -6.35 -7.95 -10.71
C VAL A 188 -6.87 -6.80 -9.86
N PHE A 189 -6.06 -6.29 -8.95
CA PHE A 189 -6.37 -5.09 -8.18
C PHE A 189 -6.05 -3.84 -8.99
N MET A 190 -7.08 -3.03 -9.27
CA MET A 190 -6.99 -1.74 -9.96
C MET A 190 -7.52 -0.66 -9.04
N PHE A 191 -6.72 -0.29 -8.05
CA PHE A 191 -7.04 0.73 -7.05
C PHE A 191 -6.49 2.09 -7.47
N ASP A 192 -6.90 3.13 -6.74
CA ASP A 192 -6.43 4.49 -6.98
C ASP A 192 -4.90 4.57 -6.92
N SER A 193 -4.31 5.44 -7.74
CA SER A 193 -2.84 5.61 -7.83
C SER A 193 -2.25 6.48 -6.72
N ASP A 194 -3.01 6.81 -5.69
CA ASP A 194 -2.49 7.47 -4.49
C ASP A 194 -1.85 6.46 -3.51
N ASP A 195 -1.19 6.96 -2.47
CA ASP A 195 -0.49 6.10 -1.51
C ASP A 195 -1.45 5.16 -0.76
N ALA A 196 -2.67 5.62 -0.47
CA ALA A 196 -3.68 4.81 0.21
C ALA A 196 -4.14 3.64 -0.65
N GLY A 197 -4.46 3.90 -1.93
CA GLY A 197 -4.86 2.87 -2.90
C GLY A 197 -3.74 1.86 -3.17
N ARG A 198 -2.50 2.35 -3.38
CA ARG A 198 -1.34 1.46 -3.58
C ARG A 198 -1.10 0.53 -2.39
N ASN A 199 -1.11 1.07 -1.17
CA ASN A 199 -0.94 0.27 0.04
C ASN A 199 -2.09 -0.72 0.25
N ALA A 200 -3.33 -0.30 -0.01
CA ALA A 200 -4.49 -1.16 0.08
C ALA A 200 -4.42 -2.32 -0.92
N ALA A 201 -4.00 -2.07 -2.17
CA ALA A 201 -3.81 -3.11 -3.17
C ALA A 201 -2.78 -4.16 -2.73
N LEU A 202 -1.64 -3.72 -2.14
CA LEU A 202 -0.62 -4.61 -1.58
C LEU A 202 -1.17 -5.44 -0.41
N GLU A 203 -1.89 -4.81 0.52
CA GLU A 203 -2.47 -5.53 1.66
C GLU A 203 -3.57 -6.52 1.25
N CYS A 204 -4.36 -6.19 0.21
CA CYS A 204 -5.33 -7.11 -0.39
C CYS A 204 -4.64 -8.28 -1.08
N ALA A 205 -3.56 -8.02 -1.80
CA ALA A 205 -2.81 -9.05 -2.51
C ALA A 205 -2.21 -10.11 -1.57
N LYS A 206 -1.82 -9.73 -0.35
CA LYS A 206 -1.30 -10.65 0.69
C LYS A 206 -2.35 -11.64 1.20
N VAL A 207 -3.64 -11.39 0.98
CA VAL A 207 -4.73 -12.24 1.47
C VAL A 207 -4.95 -13.46 0.57
N LEU A 208 -4.66 -13.31 -0.73
CA LEU A 208 -4.89 -14.34 -1.74
C LEU A 208 -3.78 -15.39 -1.76
N SER A 209 -4.12 -16.56 -2.29
CA SER A 209 -3.15 -17.62 -2.56
C SER A 209 -2.00 -17.15 -3.46
N PRO A 210 -0.78 -17.71 -3.30
CA PRO A 210 0.38 -17.31 -4.08
C PRO A 210 0.12 -17.31 -5.59
N ASN A 211 0.64 -16.30 -6.29
CA ASN A 211 0.53 -16.09 -7.74
C ASN A 211 -0.86 -15.73 -8.28
N LYS A 212 -1.89 -15.62 -7.45
CA LYS A 212 -3.23 -15.21 -7.89
C LYS A 212 -3.38 -13.69 -8.00
N ALA A 213 -2.86 -12.95 -7.05
CA ALA A 213 -2.95 -11.50 -7.04
C ALA A 213 -2.06 -10.85 -8.09
N LYS A 214 -2.63 -9.91 -8.84
CA LYS A 214 -1.90 -9.00 -9.73
C LYS A 214 -2.29 -7.57 -9.38
N ILE A 215 -1.35 -6.65 -9.50
CA ILE A 215 -1.57 -5.22 -9.21
C ILE A 215 -1.34 -4.44 -10.51
N ALA A 216 -2.37 -3.72 -10.92
CA ALA A 216 -2.30 -2.78 -12.03
C ALA A 216 -1.84 -1.42 -11.53
N THR A 217 -0.98 -0.76 -12.29
CA THR A 217 -0.54 0.62 -12.03
C THR A 217 -1.20 1.53 -13.04
N LEU A 218 -1.95 2.53 -12.55
CA LEU A 218 -2.64 3.49 -13.40
C LEU A 218 -1.80 4.77 -13.55
N PRO A 219 -1.66 5.32 -14.76
CA PRO A 219 -0.97 6.60 -15.01
C PRO A 219 -1.69 7.84 -14.47
N LEU A 220 -3.02 7.77 -14.31
CA LEU A 220 -3.85 8.78 -13.67
C LEU A 220 -4.39 8.25 -12.34
N LYS A 221 -5.15 9.09 -11.62
CA LYS A 221 -5.61 8.77 -10.28
C LYS A 221 -6.42 7.48 -10.22
N ASP A 222 -7.46 7.36 -11.04
CA ASP A 222 -8.39 6.24 -11.06
C ASP A 222 -8.79 5.83 -12.48
N ALA A 223 -9.50 4.71 -12.61
CA ALA A 223 -9.91 4.18 -13.91
C ALA A 223 -10.91 5.11 -14.63
N ASN A 224 -11.80 5.77 -13.89
CA ASN A 224 -12.76 6.70 -14.50
C ASN A 224 -12.08 7.97 -15.01
N GLU A 225 -11.08 8.49 -14.33
CA GLU A 225 -10.29 9.63 -14.81
C GLU A 225 -9.56 9.28 -16.12
N MET A 226 -9.01 8.09 -16.24
CA MET A 226 -8.40 7.64 -17.50
C MET A 226 -9.42 7.55 -18.63
N LEU A 227 -10.64 7.06 -18.36
CA LEU A 227 -11.70 7.03 -19.36
C LEU A 227 -12.09 8.44 -19.81
N LEU A 228 -12.26 9.38 -18.87
CA LEU A 228 -12.59 10.77 -19.14
C LEU A 228 -11.48 11.50 -19.92
N ALA A 229 -10.24 11.12 -19.72
CA ALA A 229 -9.09 11.62 -20.48
C ALA A 229 -8.92 10.93 -21.86
N ASN A 230 -9.89 10.13 -22.32
CA ASN A 230 -9.87 9.38 -23.58
C ASN A 230 -8.69 8.37 -23.66
N ARG A 231 -8.20 7.86 -22.54
CA ARG A 231 -7.10 6.88 -22.44
C ARG A 231 -7.60 5.44 -22.23
N ALA A 232 -8.74 5.09 -22.82
CA ALA A 232 -9.41 3.80 -22.64
C ALA A 232 -8.53 2.60 -23.08
N LYS A 233 -7.77 2.76 -24.18
CA LYS A 233 -6.83 1.72 -24.64
C LYS A 233 -5.74 1.48 -23.58
N GLU A 234 -5.11 2.53 -23.11
CA GLU A 234 -4.06 2.45 -22.11
C GLU A 234 -4.56 1.89 -20.78
N LEU A 235 -5.80 2.22 -20.37
CA LEU A 235 -6.42 1.60 -19.19
C LEU A 235 -6.59 0.08 -19.36
N THR A 236 -6.96 -0.37 -20.57
CA THR A 236 -7.00 -1.79 -20.90
C THR A 236 -5.61 -2.42 -20.89
N ASP A 237 -4.60 -1.71 -21.40
CA ASP A 237 -3.21 -2.16 -21.38
C ASP A 237 -2.67 -2.28 -19.93
N CYS A 238 -3.04 -1.36 -19.01
CA CYS A 238 -2.73 -1.44 -17.58
C CYS A 238 -3.33 -2.71 -16.94
N MET A 239 -4.55 -3.06 -17.31
CA MET A 239 -5.21 -4.29 -16.82
C MET A 239 -4.43 -5.54 -17.23
N TRP A 240 -4.10 -5.67 -18.54
CA TRP A 240 -3.35 -6.83 -19.05
C TRP A 240 -1.90 -6.83 -18.60
N GLY A 241 -1.28 -5.67 -18.43
CA GLY A 241 0.08 -5.48 -17.93
C GLY A 241 0.20 -5.56 -16.41
N ALA A 242 -0.87 -5.89 -15.67
CA ALA A 242 -0.84 -5.99 -14.22
C ALA A 242 0.20 -6.99 -13.74
N LYS A 243 1.08 -6.55 -12.84
CA LYS A 243 2.20 -7.35 -12.34
C LYS A 243 1.74 -8.29 -11.22
N ALA A 244 2.17 -9.55 -11.29
CA ALA A 244 1.90 -10.50 -10.21
C ALA A 244 2.49 -9.98 -8.89
N TYR A 245 1.65 -9.96 -7.84
CA TYR A 245 2.12 -9.67 -6.50
C TYR A 245 2.99 -10.82 -6.00
N ARG A 246 4.14 -10.46 -5.46
CA ARG A 246 5.07 -11.40 -4.82
C ARG A 246 5.50 -10.83 -3.49
N PRO A 247 5.53 -11.62 -2.44
CA PRO A 247 6.16 -11.20 -1.19
C PRO A 247 7.61 -10.76 -1.44
N ASP A 248 8.08 -9.77 -0.68
CA ASP A 248 9.45 -9.28 -0.78
C ASP A 248 10.47 -10.45 -0.69
N GLY A 249 11.42 -10.45 -1.60
CA GLY A 249 12.49 -11.46 -1.66
C GLY A 249 12.18 -12.70 -2.50
N ILE A 250 10.94 -12.87 -3.03
CA ILE A 250 10.63 -13.97 -3.95
C ILE A 250 10.71 -13.50 -5.40
N VAL A 251 11.72 -13.96 -6.14
CA VAL A 251 11.94 -13.65 -7.55
C VAL A 251 11.88 -14.94 -8.36
N LEU A 252 11.10 -14.99 -9.44
CA LEU A 252 11.09 -16.13 -10.34
C LEU A 252 12.29 -16.07 -11.30
N GLY A 253 12.82 -17.24 -11.66
CA GLY A 253 13.94 -17.33 -12.59
C GLY A 253 13.67 -16.67 -13.96
N THR A 254 12.42 -16.68 -14.42
CA THR A 254 11.99 -15.97 -15.64
C THR A 254 12.16 -14.46 -15.59
N ASP A 255 12.00 -13.85 -14.40
CA ASP A 255 12.11 -12.40 -14.22
C ASP A 255 13.57 -11.96 -14.06
N LEU A 256 14.45 -12.88 -13.64
CA LEU A 256 15.88 -12.63 -13.54
C LEU A 256 16.52 -12.39 -14.92
N TRP A 257 15.91 -12.89 -15.99
CA TRP A 257 16.49 -12.76 -17.33
C TRP A 257 16.63 -11.31 -17.80
N ASP A 258 15.65 -10.47 -17.51
CA ASP A 258 15.70 -9.05 -17.87
C ASP A 258 16.66 -8.26 -16.94
N GLU A 259 16.83 -8.72 -15.69
CA GLU A 259 17.80 -8.16 -14.76
C GLU A 259 19.23 -8.56 -15.12
N ILE A 260 19.45 -9.82 -15.49
CA ILE A 260 20.76 -10.31 -15.94
C ILE A 260 21.25 -9.61 -17.22
N LYS A 261 20.32 -9.19 -18.10
CA LYS A 261 20.68 -8.44 -19.33
C LYS A 261 21.08 -7.00 -19.08
N LYS A 262 20.79 -6.43 -17.91
CA LYS A 262 21.26 -5.10 -17.57
C LYS A 262 22.77 -5.19 -17.33
N GLU A 263 23.54 -4.45 -18.09
CA GLU A 263 24.97 -4.32 -17.84
C GLU A 263 25.18 -3.59 -16.50
N ASP A 264 25.68 -4.33 -15.51
CA ASP A 264 26.14 -3.74 -14.27
C ASP A 264 27.44 -2.97 -14.54
N VAL A 265 27.37 -1.67 -14.67
CA VAL A 265 28.55 -0.81 -14.72
C VAL A 265 29.17 -0.79 -13.31
N HIS A 266 30.00 -1.78 -13.03
CA HIS A 266 30.75 -1.84 -11.78
C HIS A 266 31.91 -0.84 -11.83
N VAL A 267 31.70 0.35 -11.27
CA VAL A 267 32.80 1.30 -11.02
C VAL A 267 33.61 0.74 -9.86
N SER A 268 34.77 0.15 -10.17
CA SER A 268 35.72 -0.31 -9.17
C SER A 268 36.82 0.71 -8.90
N VAL A 269 37.27 0.77 -7.66
CA VAL A 269 38.45 1.55 -7.25
C VAL A 269 39.58 0.58 -6.95
N PRO A 270 40.78 0.72 -7.60
CA PRO A 270 41.85 -0.22 -7.36
C PRO A 270 42.37 -0.12 -5.92
N TYR A 271 42.77 -1.25 -5.35
CA TYR A 271 43.56 -1.30 -4.12
C TYR A 271 44.95 -0.66 -4.33
N PRO A 272 45.63 -0.21 -3.27
CA PRO A 272 47.02 0.22 -3.36
C PRO A 272 47.99 -0.93 -3.68
N PHE A 273 47.52 -2.14 -3.76
CA PHE A 273 48.28 -3.37 -3.98
C PHE A 273 47.86 -4.04 -5.29
N GLU A 274 48.76 -4.07 -6.28
CA GLU A 274 48.45 -4.59 -7.61
C GLU A 274 48.03 -6.09 -7.57
N CYS A 275 48.69 -6.88 -6.75
CA CYS A 275 48.38 -8.29 -6.60
C CYS A 275 46.91 -8.53 -6.15
N MET A 276 46.31 -7.60 -5.41
CA MET A 276 44.93 -7.66 -5.05
C MET A 276 44.03 -7.28 -6.22
N ASN A 277 44.39 -6.26 -6.99
CA ASN A 277 43.62 -5.83 -8.16
C ASN A 277 43.46 -6.95 -9.19
N ILE A 278 44.52 -7.71 -9.43
CA ILE A 278 44.53 -8.84 -10.34
C ILE A 278 43.51 -9.94 -9.86
N LYS A 279 43.38 -10.10 -8.55
CA LYS A 279 42.53 -11.16 -7.98
C LYS A 279 41.09 -10.74 -7.71
N THR A 280 40.85 -9.48 -7.36
CA THR A 280 39.53 -8.98 -6.90
C THR A 280 38.91 -7.99 -7.87
N HIS A 281 39.65 -7.49 -8.87
CA HIS A 281 39.25 -6.39 -9.76
C HIS A 281 38.91 -5.08 -9.04
N GLY A 282 39.50 -4.85 -7.84
CA GLY A 282 39.35 -3.62 -7.06
C GLY A 282 38.23 -3.67 -6.03
N LEU A 283 38.00 -2.52 -5.38
CA LEU A 283 36.93 -2.26 -4.42
C LEU A 283 35.66 -1.80 -5.14
N ARG A 284 34.52 -2.37 -4.83
CA ARG A 284 33.23 -1.99 -5.43
C ARG A 284 32.24 -1.58 -4.35
N LYS A 285 31.38 -0.62 -4.68
CA LYS A 285 30.28 -0.23 -3.79
C LYS A 285 29.29 -1.38 -3.61
N GLY A 286 28.77 -1.55 -2.40
CA GLY A 286 27.82 -2.59 -2.07
C GLY A 286 28.45 -3.93 -1.68
N GLU A 287 29.79 -4.06 -1.71
CA GLU A 287 30.50 -5.27 -1.31
C GLU A 287 31.00 -5.19 0.14
N LEU A 288 30.95 -6.32 0.82
CA LEU A 288 31.58 -6.54 2.12
C LEU A 288 32.89 -7.30 1.92
N VAL A 289 34.03 -6.66 2.20
CA VAL A 289 35.34 -7.29 2.15
C VAL A 289 35.80 -7.63 3.55
N THR A 290 36.00 -8.90 3.83
CA THR A 290 36.50 -9.37 5.14
C THR A 290 37.99 -9.70 5.05
N ILE A 291 38.80 -9.09 5.94
CA ILE A 291 40.25 -9.33 6.04
C ILE A 291 40.49 -10.09 7.35
N THR A 292 41.12 -11.25 7.24
CA THR A 292 41.45 -12.06 8.41
C THR A 292 42.96 -12.39 8.39
N ALA A 293 43.59 -12.30 9.56
CA ALA A 293 44.98 -12.70 9.78
C ALA A 293 45.22 -12.86 11.28
N GLY A 294 46.31 -13.54 11.65
CA GLY A 294 46.74 -13.65 13.02
C GLY A 294 47.05 -12.30 13.69
N SER A 295 47.18 -12.27 15.01
CA SER A 295 47.54 -11.06 15.74
C SER A 295 48.94 -10.60 15.33
N GLY A 296 49.16 -9.29 15.19
CA GLY A 296 50.46 -8.68 14.84
C GLY A 296 50.84 -8.74 13.36
N VAL A 297 50.12 -9.42 12.47
CA VAL A 297 50.47 -9.59 11.04
C VAL A 297 50.23 -8.32 10.21
N GLY A 298 49.54 -7.28 10.74
CA GLY A 298 49.43 -6.00 10.04
C GLY A 298 48.03 -5.70 9.49
N LYS A 299 46.94 -6.34 9.99
CA LYS A 299 45.55 -6.05 9.57
C LYS A 299 45.23 -4.54 9.61
N SER A 300 45.52 -3.90 10.75
CA SER A 300 45.24 -2.46 10.91
C SER A 300 46.10 -1.60 9.96
N SER A 301 47.34 -1.99 9.70
CA SER A 301 48.22 -1.30 8.74
C SER A 301 47.67 -1.39 7.32
N PHE A 302 47.20 -2.56 6.92
CA PHE A 302 46.55 -2.75 5.63
C PHE A 302 45.28 -1.86 5.50
N CYS A 303 44.40 -1.84 6.52
CA CYS A 303 43.22 -1.01 6.50
C CYS A 303 43.52 0.48 6.43
N ARG A 304 44.58 0.95 7.12
CA ARG A 304 45.05 2.34 7.06
C ARG A 304 45.58 2.70 5.68
N GLN A 305 46.32 1.80 5.04
CA GLN A 305 46.82 2.04 3.66
C GLN A 305 45.66 2.11 2.66
N VAL A 306 44.66 1.25 2.75
CA VAL A 306 43.49 1.31 1.89
C VAL A 306 42.71 2.61 2.15
N ALA A 307 42.51 2.99 3.43
CA ALA A 307 41.84 4.24 3.77
C ALA A 307 42.56 5.47 3.19
N TYR A 308 43.86 5.57 3.38
CA TYR A 308 44.66 6.65 2.83
C TYR A 308 44.62 6.70 1.30
N HIS A 309 44.77 5.54 0.64
CA HIS A 309 44.66 5.43 -0.82
C HIS A 309 43.32 5.94 -1.36
N LEU A 310 42.20 5.64 -0.67
CA LEU A 310 40.86 6.11 -1.04
C LEU A 310 40.71 7.62 -0.81
N LEU A 311 41.26 8.16 0.28
CA LEU A 311 41.30 9.60 0.56
C LEU A 311 42.06 10.37 -0.53
N ASN A 312 43.22 9.86 -0.98
CA ASN A 312 43.99 10.46 -2.07
C ASN A 312 43.30 10.42 -3.45
N LYS A 313 42.22 9.65 -3.56
CA LYS A 313 41.34 9.59 -4.74
C LYS A 313 40.03 10.34 -4.55
N ASP A 314 39.95 11.24 -3.56
CA ASP A 314 38.79 12.06 -3.21
C ASP A 314 37.57 11.28 -2.78
N TYR A 315 37.72 10.01 -2.35
CA TYR A 315 36.63 9.25 -1.76
C TYR A 315 36.43 9.61 -0.28
N LYS A 316 35.18 9.69 0.15
CA LYS A 316 34.83 9.84 1.58
C LYS A 316 34.97 8.49 2.28
N VAL A 317 35.82 8.42 3.31
CA VAL A 317 36.09 7.19 4.06
C VAL A 317 35.59 7.33 5.49
N GLY A 318 34.72 6.41 5.92
CA GLY A 318 34.38 6.22 7.34
C GLY A 318 35.31 5.18 7.95
N TYR A 319 36.11 5.55 8.96
CA TYR A 319 37.02 4.63 9.66
C TYR A 319 36.52 4.39 11.08
N ILE A 320 36.12 3.15 11.39
CA ILE A 320 35.61 2.76 12.71
C ILE A 320 36.61 1.76 13.34
N ALA A 321 37.34 2.20 14.38
CA ALA A 321 38.30 1.37 15.10
C ALA A 321 37.76 1.10 16.52
N LEU A 322 37.41 -0.15 16.83
CA LEU A 322 36.81 -0.53 18.10
C LEU A 322 37.85 -0.76 19.22
N GLU A 323 39.10 -0.99 18.83
CA GLU A 323 40.21 -1.31 19.75
C GLU A 323 41.21 -0.16 19.92
N GLU A 324 41.07 0.94 19.16
CA GLU A 324 42.00 2.05 19.14
C GLU A 324 41.30 3.37 19.46
N SER A 325 42.02 4.29 20.11
CA SER A 325 41.53 5.67 20.26
C SER A 325 41.55 6.41 18.91
N VAL A 326 40.67 7.40 18.74
CA VAL A 326 40.66 8.29 17.55
C VAL A 326 42.01 8.85 17.24
N LYS A 327 42.74 9.32 18.26
CA LYS A 327 44.11 9.87 18.12
C LYS A 327 45.08 8.83 17.52
N ARG A 328 45.02 7.58 18.00
CA ARG A 328 45.93 6.52 17.49
C ARG A 328 45.58 6.12 16.06
N SER A 329 44.35 6.04 15.73
CA SER A 329 43.90 5.78 14.36
C SER A 329 44.29 6.88 13.39
N SER A 330 44.10 8.17 13.80
CA SER A 330 44.51 9.33 13.00
C SER A 330 46.02 9.35 12.76
N LEU A 331 46.84 9.21 13.83
CA LEU A 331 48.30 9.13 13.70
C LEU A 331 48.74 7.95 12.83
N GLY A 332 47.99 6.85 12.86
CA GLY A 332 48.26 5.69 12.02
C GLY A 332 48.03 5.99 10.53
N ILE A 333 46.95 6.69 10.17
CA ILE A 333 46.67 7.09 8.78
C ILE A 333 47.64 8.17 8.31
N MET A 334 47.92 9.20 9.15
CA MET A 334 48.94 10.23 8.86
C MET A 334 50.35 9.62 8.69
N GLY A 335 50.67 8.59 9.49
CA GLY A 335 51.92 7.87 9.37
C GLY A 335 52.11 7.17 8.02
N VAL A 336 51.01 6.71 7.41
CA VAL A 336 51.02 6.18 6.04
C VAL A 336 51.30 7.31 5.02
N ALA A 337 50.69 8.47 5.20
CA ALA A 337 50.88 9.63 4.32
C ALA A 337 52.30 10.15 4.34
N LEU A 338 52.93 10.22 5.50
CA LEU A 338 54.28 10.77 5.71
C LEU A 338 55.35 9.68 5.70
N GLU A 339 55.02 8.42 5.47
CA GLU A 339 55.92 7.29 5.52
C GLU A 339 56.72 7.19 6.84
N LYS A 340 56.12 7.69 7.95
CA LYS A 340 56.73 7.74 9.29
C LYS A 340 55.90 6.97 10.31
N PRO A 341 56.49 6.26 11.26
CA PRO A 341 55.71 5.49 12.26
C PRO A 341 55.18 6.41 13.40
N LEU A 342 54.38 7.40 13.07
CA LEU A 342 53.86 8.43 14.01
C LEU A 342 53.09 7.89 15.19
N HIS A 343 52.57 6.68 15.11
CA HIS A 343 51.93 5.98 16.20
C HIS A 343 52.90 5.43 17.26
N LEU A 344 54.20 5.36 16.93
CA LEU A 344 55.30 4.92 17.82
C LEU A 344 56.14 6.11 18.29
N SER A 345 56.50 7.05 17.42
CA SER A 345 57.29 8.24 17.73
C SER A 345 56.62 9.49 17.11
N ARG A 346 56.69 10.62 17.80
CA ARG A 346 56.18 11.92 17.31
C ARG A 346 57.29 12.85 16.80
N GLU A 347 58.49 12.39 16.72
CA GLU A 347 59.60 13.19 16.17
C GLU A 347 59.29 13.55 14.72
N GLY A 348 59.29 14.82 14.37
CA GLY A 348 59.09 15.35 13.03
C GLY A 348 57.62 15.68 12.65
N ILE A 349 56.67 15.66 13.58
CA ILE A 349 55.27 16.09 13.27
C ILE A 349 55.22 17.63 13.07
N GLU A 350 56.07 18.40 13.74
CA GLU A 350 56.05 19.88 13.72
C GLU A 350 56.66 20.46 12.45
N GLU A 351 57.43 19.67 11.68
CA GLU A 351 58.09 20.12 10.46
C GLU A 351 57.27 19.92 9.18
N ASP A 352 56.23 19.07 9.24
CA ASP A 352 55.45 18.65 8.06
C ASP A 352 53.95 19.07 8.13
N SER A 353 53.57 19.96 9.07
CA SER A 353 52.16 20.40 9.28
C SER A 353 51.76 21.68 8.53
#